data_69e67ce91ef4abd5c133951355bbdd61
#
_entry.id   69e67ce91ef4abd5c133951355bbdd61
#
_cell.length_a   1.000
_cell.length_b   1.000
_cell.length_c   1.000
_cell.angle_alpha   90.00
_cell.angle_beta   90.00
_cell.angle_gamma   90.00
#
_symmetry.space_group_name_H-M   'P 1'
#
loop_
_entity.id
_entity.type
_entity.pdbx_description
1 polymer ?
#
loop_
_entity_poly.entity_id
_entity_poly.type
_entity_poly.pdbx_seq_one_letter_code
_entity_poly.pdbx_strand_id
1 'polypeptide(L)'
;MSYKLKTNLADKSNYGSKRATKSIKWIVIHYTANDGDHDESNGNYFHNNKIGASAHYFVDSDSITQSVPDNYIAYAVGGDHRGALGGGSKYKICTNSNSISIELCDDKKNGTIYPSKATIDNAIELTKILMEKYNIPQSHVIRHFDVNGKLCPAYWVKDSLWKKEFWNLLAEEVYSGKFPEVPPNLKKGSKGTQVNRLQKYLNWYGSYGLIADSKFGNATEKAVRDFQKKSRLTVDGIFGKKSLDFAKTVKK
;
A
#
# COMPACT_ATOMS: atom_id res chain seq x y z
N MET A 1 -10.34 3.64 9.50
CA MET A 1 -9.10 2.98 9.94
C MET A 1 -9.46 2.11 11.12
N SER A 2 -9.11 0.84 11.08
CA SER A 2 -9.36 -0.12 12.16
C SER A 2 -8.26 -0.09 13.24
N TYR A 3 -7.14 0.58 12.97
CA TYR A 3 -5.96 0.66 13.83
C TYR A 3 -5.67 2.09 14.31
N LYS A 4 -4.89 2.19 15.40
CA LYS A 4 -4.33 3.46 15.89
C LYS A 4 -2.95 3.67 15.29
N LEU A 5 -2.73 4.80 14.63
CA LEU A 5 -1.38 5.16 14.15
C LEU A 5 -0.64 5.95 15.25
N LYS A 6 0.49 5.44 15.68
CA LYS A 6 1.38 6.02 16.68
C LYS A 6 2.70 6.42 16.02
N THR A 7 3.46 7.27 16.67
CA THR A 7 4.82 7.64 16.25
C THR A 7 5.78 7.42 17.40
N ASN A 8 6.78 6.58 17.17
CA ASN A 8 7.91 6.35 18.08
C ASN A 8 9.18 6.22 17.24
N LEU A 9 9.85 7.33 17.02
CA LEU A 9 10.97 7.37 16.07
C LEU A 9 12.18 6.63 16.60
N ALA A 10 12.78 5.81 15.74
CA ALA A 10 14.03 5.13 15.98
C ALA A 10 15.17 6.11 16.32
N ASP A 11 16.19 5.63 17.03
CA ASP A 11 17.44 6.42 17.21
C ASP A 11 17.96 6.87 15.84
N LYS A 12 18.49 8.08 15.80
CA LYS A 12 18.92 8.72 14.54
C LYS A 12 20.00 7.94 13.80
N SER A 13 20.79 7.14 14.49
CA SER A 13 21.80 6.26 13.88
C SER A 13 21.20 5.05 13.14
N ASN A 14 19.94 4.73 13.37
CA ASN A 14 19.26 3.58 12.77
C ASN A 14 18.67 3.85 11.39
N TYR A 15 18.65 5.12 10.92
CA TYR A 15 18.13 5.46 9.61
C TYR A 15 18.93 6.58 8.95
N GLY A 16 18.82 6.67 7.62
CA GLY A 16 19.63 7.55 6.80
C GLY A 16 19.12 8.98 6.69
N SER A 17 19.62 9.67 5.68
CA SER A 17 19.29 11.05 5.37
C SER A 17 17.85 11.24 4.90
N LYS A 18 17.42 12.49 4.90
CA LYS A 18 16.15 12.91 4.29
C LYS A 18 16.19 12.68 2.78
N ARG A 19 15.06 12.26 2.22
CA ARG A 19 14.87 12.06 0.78
C ARG A 19 13.64 12.81 0.28
N ALA A 20 13.60 13.09 -1.02
CA ALA A 20 12.40 13.62 -1.66
C ALA A 20 11.33 12.52 -1.74
N THR A 21 10.08 12.81 -1.38
CA THR A 21 8.99 11.82 -1.41
C THR A 21 8.71 11.29 -2.82
N LYS A 22 9.01 12.05 -3.87
CA LYS A 22 8.94 11.60 -5.27
C LYS A 22 9.89 10.45 -5.61
N SER A 23 10.93 10.21 -4.78
CA SER A 23 11.85 9.07 -4.95
C SER A 23 11.29 7.76 -4.42
N ILE A 24 10.22 7.79 -3.62
CA ILE A 24 9.56 6.60 -3.10
C ILE A 24 8.83 5.91 -4.24
N LYS A 25 9.25 4.69 -4.57
CA LYS A 25 8.75 3.90 -5.71
C LYS A 25 8.24 2.52 -5.33
N TRP A 26 8.68 2.01 -4.17
CA TRP A 26 8.42 0.65 -3.73
C TRP A 26 7.86 0.64 -2.31
N ILE A 27 7.02 -0.36 -2.04
CA ILE A 27 6.66 -0.76 -0.68
C ILE A 27 7.15 -2.19 -0.51
N VAL A 28 7.92 -2.42 0.55
CA VAL A 28 8.50 -3.73 0.85
C VAL A 28 7.89 -4.26 2.13
N ILE A 29 7.37 -5.46 2.04
CA ILE A 29 6.76 -6.17 3.16
C ILE A 29 7.79 -7.11 3.78
N HIS A 30 7.88 -7.02 5.11
CA HIS A 30 8.76 -7.79 5.97
C HIS A 30 7.96 -8.46 7.09
N TYR A 31 8.65 -9.18 7.94
CA TYR A 31 8.15 -9.68 9.21
C TYR A 31 9.25 -9.57 10.27
N THR A 32 8.88 -9.35 11.50
CA THR A 32 9.82 -9.18 12.62
C THR A 32 10.56 -10.46 12.97
N ALA A 33 10.03 -11.62 12.57
CA ALA A 33 10.55 -12.96 12.89
C ALA A 33 10.60 -13.29 14.40
N ASN A 34 9.76 -12.61 15.19
CA ASN A 34 9.61 -12.84 16.63
C ASN A 34 8.23 -13.45 16.90
N ASP A 35 8.18 -14.43 17.81
CA ASP A 35 6.95 -15.05 18.29
C ASP A 35 6.39 -14.24 19.48
N GLY A 36 5.24 -13.61 19.30
CA GLY A 36 4.57 -12.81 20.31
C GLY A 36 5.17 -11.42 20.53
N ASP A 37 5.39 -10.66 19.46
CA ASP A 37 5.84 -9.27 19.52
C ASP A 37 4.77 -8.27 19.07
N HIS A 38 4.95 -7.01 19.45
CA HIS A 38 4.03 -5.91 19.18
C HIS A 38 4.74 -4.75 18.49
N ASP A 39 3.96 -3.94 17.75
CA ASP A 39 4.44 -2.76 17.05
C ASP A 39 5.13 -1.75 18.00
N GLU A 40 4.56 -1.54 19.20
CA GLU A 40 5.13 -0.65 20.20
C GLU A 40 6.45 -1.16 20.78
N SER A 41 6.56 -2.47 21.04
CA SER A 41 7.79 -3.08 21.56
C SER A 41 8.92 -2.97 20.54
N ASN A 42 8.62 -3.18 19.26
CA ASN A 42 9.57 -2.96 18.17
C ASN A 42 9.94 -1.47 18.06
N GLY A 43 8.96 -0.56 18.09
CA GLY A 43 9.22 0.87 18.12
C GLY A 43 10.16 1.27 19.25
N ASN A 44 9.92 0.79 20.48
CA ASN A 44 10.76 1.04 21.64
C ASN A 44 12.17 0.43 21.48
N TYR A 45 12.28 -0.75 20.89
CA TYR A 45 13.57 -1.38 20.65
C TYR A 45 14.45 -0.51 19.72
N PHE A 46 13.92 -0.09 18.59
CA PHE A 46 14.67 0.75 17.64
C PHE A 46 14.88 2.18 18.12
N HIS A 47 14.01 2.69 19.01
CA HIS A 47 14.19 3.99 19.66
C HIS A 47 15.35 3.97 20.65
N ASN A 48 15.48 2.91 21.46
CA ASN A 48 16.43 2.86 22.58
C ASN A 48 17.79 2.24 22.21
N ASN A 49 17.91 1.59 21.04
CA ASN A 49 19.12 0.86 20.67
C ASN A 49 19.70 1.37 19.35
N LYS A 50 21.03 1.44 19.28
CA LYS A 50 21.79 1.87 18.09
C LYS A 50 22.28 0.63 17.35
N ILE A 51 21.54 0.16 16.38
CA ILE A 51 21.78 -1.12 15.70
C ILE A 51 22.03 -1.01 14.20
N GLY A 52 21.90 0.21 13.62
CA GLY A 52 22.12 0.47 12.20
C GLY A 52 21.07 -0.20 11.29
N ALA A 53 19.88 -0.50 11.80
CA ALA A 53 18.75 -1.04 11.08
C ALA A 53 17.45 -0.35 11.50
N SER A 54 16.42 -0.37 10.65
CA SER A 54 15.10 0.18 10.96
C SER A 54 14.07 -0.22 9.91
N ALA A 55 12.78 -0.03 10.24
CA ALA A 55 11.69 -0.03 9.29
C ALA A 55 10.91 1.29 9.38
N HIS A 56 10.09 1.61 8.39
CA HIS A 56 9.24 2.80 8.46
C HIS A 56 8.06 2.54 9.41
N TYR A 57 7.48 1.34 9.35
CA TYR A 57 6.31 0.96 10.12
C TYR A 57 6.45 -0.44 10.70
N PHE A 58 5.99 -0.59 11.94
CA PHE A 58 5.67 -1.87 12.57
C PHE A 58 4.17 -1.96 12.70
N VAL A 59 3.59 -3.11 12.38
CA VAL A 59 2.14 -3.32 12.30
C VAL A 59 1.77 -4.54 13.13
N ASP A 60 0.80 -4.40 14.02
CA ASP A 60 0.16 -5.51 14.71
C ASP A 60 -1.38 -5.47 14.60
N SER A 61 -2.10 -6.22 15.44
CA SER A 61 -3.54 -6.42 15.32
C SER A 61 -4.38 -5.20 15.69
N ASP A 62 -3.87 -4.27 16.50
CA ASP A 62 -4.64 -3.14 17.04
C ASP A 62 -4.03 -1.77 16.75
N SER A 63 -2.74 -1.73 16.40
CA SER A 63 -2.04 -0.47 16.15
C SER A 63 -0.93 -0.57 15.11
N ILE A 64 -0.40 0.59 14.74
CA ILE A 64 0.74 0.74 13.85
C ILE A 64 1.66 1.79 14.45
N THR A 65 2.93 1.45 14.63
CA THR A 65 3.96 2.39 15.06
C THR A 65 4.80 2.83 13.87
N GLN A 66 4.80 4.13 13.56
CA GLN A 66 5.76 4.73 12.64
C GLN A 66 7.09 4.95 13.37
N SER A 67 8.14 4.25 12.92
CA SER A 67 9.48 4.30 13.50
C SER A 67 10.46 5.14 12.68
N VAL A 68 10.24 5.27 11.37
CA VAL A 68 11.01 6.21 10.51
C VAL A 68 10.02 7.02 9.68
N PRO A 69 10.16 8.37 9.61
CA PRO A 69 9.30 9.17 8.75
C PRO A 69 9.50 8.81 7.27
N ASP A 70 8.43 8.84 6.47
CA ASP A 70 8.46 8.43 5.06
C ASP A 70 9.50 9.16 4.21
N ASN A 71 9.78 10.42 4.54
CA ASN A 71 10.76 11.25 3.86
C ASN A 71 12.20 11.06 4.36
N TYR A 72 12.48 9.99 5.11
CA TYR A 72 13.80 9.52 5.50
C TYR A 72 14.04 8.10 4.98
N ILE A 73 15.29 7.67 4.98
CA ILE A 73 15.73 6.37 4.46
C ILE A 73 15.78 5.38 5.63
N ALA A 74 14.87 4.40 5.69
CA ALA A 74 15.01 3.29 6.63
C ALA A 74 16.06 2.28 6.11
N TYR A 75 16.77 1.64 7.02
CA TYR A 75 17.78 0.61 6.71
C TYR A 75 17.15 -0.78 6.84
N ALA A 76 16.40 -1.21 5.82
CA ALA A 76 15.60 -2.43 5.85
C ALA A 76 15.88 -3.42 4.71
N VAL A 77 16.25 -2.95 3.52
CA VAL A 77 16.38 -3.79 2.32
C VAL A 77 17.82 -3.91 1.82
N GLY A 78 18.80 -3.58 2.67
CA GLY A 78 20.21 -3.74 2.37
C GLY A 78 20.66 -5.21 2.38
N GLY A 79 21.97 -5.40 2.11
CA GLY A 79 22.64 -6.68 2.11
C GLY A 79 22.85 -7.27 0.73
N ASP A 80 23.58 -8.41 0.71
CA ASP A 80 23.96 -9.08 -0.53
C ASP A 80 22.81 -9.85 -1.16
N HIS A 81 22.92 -10.07 -2.46
CA HIS A 81 22.00 -10.93 -3.19
C HIS A 81 22.14 -12.38 -2.72
N ARG A 82 21.07 -12.95 -2.19
CA ARG A 82 21.06 -14.31 -1.67
C ARG A 82 20.53 -15.35 -2.67
N GLY A 83 19.73 -14.93 -3.65
CA GLY A 83 19.26 -15.71 -4.81
C GLY A 83 18.56 -17.03 -4.54
N ALA A 84 18.36 -17.40 -3.26
CA ALA A 84 17.74 -18.66 -2.91
C ALA A 84 16.27 -18.72 -3.39
N LEU A 85 15.85 -19.89 -3.85
CA LEU A 85 14.45 -20.17 -4.22
C LEU A 85 13.84 -19.23 -5.28
N GLY A 86 14.67 -18.60 -6.11
CA GLY A 86 14.21 -17.68 -7.17
C GLY A 86 13.89 -16.25 -6.69
N GLY A 87 14.25 -15.88 -5.47
CA GLY A 87 14.16 -14.51 -4.96
C GLY A 87 15.21 -13.57 -5.55
N GLY A 88 15.12 -12.28 -5.24
CA GLY A 88 16.13 -11.30 -5.62
C GLY A 88 15.93 -10.65 -6.98
N SER A 89 14.75 -10.78 -7.60
CA SER A 89 14.46 -10.21 -8.92
C SER A 89 14.54 -8.67 -8.95
N LYS A 90 14.53 -8.01 -7.79
CA LYS A 90 14.60 -6.55 -7.65
C LYS A 90 15.90 -6.08 -6.99
N TYR A 91 16.93 -6.94 -6.97
CA TYR A 91 18.24 -6.59 -6.41
C TYR A 91 18.83 -5.36 -7.10
N LYS A 92 19.31 -4.39 -6.31
CA LYS A 92 19.78 -3.07 -6.75
C LYS A 92 18.76 -2.18 -7.47
N ILE A 93 17.54 -2.67 -7.74
CA ILE A 93 16.45 -1.88 -8.32
C ILE A 93 15.61 -1.26 -7.19
N CYS A 94 15.17 -2.10 -6.24
CA CYS A 94 14.56 -1.64 -4.99
C CYS A 94 15.66 -1.52 -3.93
N THR A 95 15.78 -0.34 -3.32
CA THR A 95 16.82 0.02 -2.35
C THR A 95 16.21 0.75 -1.17
N ASN A 96 16.98 0.91 -0.09
CA ASN A 96 16.56 1.73 1.05
C ASN A 96 16.14 3.16 0.64
N SER A 97 16.82 3.74 -0.35
CA SER A 97 16.58 5.13 -0.77
C SER A 97 15.27 5.34 -1.53
N ASN A 98 14.69 4.28 -2.11
CA ASN A 98 13.49 4.37 -2.94
C ASN A 98 12.31 3.51 -2.47
N SER A 99 12.37 2.94 -1.25
CA SER A 99 11.32 2.10 -0.69
C SER A 99 10.80 2.58 0.66
N ILE A 100 9.58 2.18 0.98
CA ILE A 100 9.01 2.17 2.33
C ILE A 100 8.96 0.71 2.78
N SER A 101 9.42 0.44 3.99
CA SER A 101 9.43 -0.90 4.59
C SER A 101 8.39 -1.01 5.70
N ILE A 102 7.59 -2.08 5.66
CA ILE A 102 6.53 -2.40 6.62
C ILE A 102 6.84 -3.77 7.21
N GLU A 103 7.03 -3.83 8.51
CA GLU A 103 7.25 -5.04 9.31
C GLU A 103 5.93 -5.51 9.92
N LEU A 104 5.54 -6.74 9.65
CA LEU A 104 4.41 -7.38 10.31
C LEU A 104 4.89 -8.07 11.59
N CYS A 105 4.27 -7.73 12.71
CA CYS A 105 4.49 -8.36 14.00
C CYS A 105 3.65 -9.65 14.12
N ASP A 106 4.12 -10.58 14.92
CA ASP A 106 3.33 -11.72 15.36
C ASP A 106 2.88 -11.50 16.81
N ASP A 107 1.68 -10.97 16.97
CA ASP A 107 1.11 -10.59 18.27
C ASP A 107 0.63 -11.78 19.13
N LYS A 108 0.89 -13.02 18.71
CA LYS A 108 0.51 -14.24 19.42
C LYS A 108 1.68 -15.15 19.71
N LYS A 109 2.07 -15.24 20.96
CA LYS A 109 3.10 -16.17 21.38
C LYS A 109 2.56 -17.60 21.44
N ASN A 110 2.79 -18.39 20.40
CA ASN A 110 2.25 -19.75 20.27
C ASN A 110 3.21 -20.78 19.64
N GLY A 111 4.47 -20.41 19.46
CA GLY A 111 5.49 -21.25 18.84
C GLY A 111 5.45 -21.27 17.31
N THR A 112 4.58 -20.45 16.70
CA THR A 112 4.48 -20.34 15.23
C THR A 112 4.54 -18.86 14.85
N ILE A 113 5.60 -18.47 14.15
CA ILE A 113 5.75 -17.08 13.69
C ILE A 113 4.85 -16.84 12.48
N TYR A 114 3.68 -16.27 12.73
CA TYR A 114 2.69 -15.95 11.70
C TYR A 114 1.78 -14.82 12.19
N PRO A 115 1.61 -13.73 11.42
CA PRO A 115 0.79 -12.60 11.85
C PRO A 115 -0.69 -13.00 11.94
N SER A 116 -1.38 -12.40 12.88
CA SER A 116 -2.84 -12.58 12.98
C SER A 116 -3.54 -12.02 11.73
N LYS A 117 -4.77 -12.47 11.49
CA LYS A 117 -5.56 -11.90 10.39
C LYS A 117 -5.73 -10.38 10.54
N ALA A 118 -5.90 -9.87 11.76
CA ALA A 118 -6.05 -8.45 12.03
C ALA A 118 -4.77 -7.67 11.69
N THR A 119 -3.58 -8.23 12.03
CA THR A 119 -2.28 -7.67 11.61
C THR A 119 -2.17 -7.59 10.09
N ILE A 120 -2.55 -8.66 9.37
CA ILE A 120 -2.55 -8.69 7.90
C ILE A 120 -3.51 -7.63 7.35
N ASP A 121 -4.73 -7.53 7.87
CA ASP A 121 -5.73 -6.54 7.42
C ASP A 121 -5.24 -5.10 7.64
N ASN A 122 -4.63 -4.81 8.80
CA ASN A 122 -4.04 -3.49 9.09
C ASN A 122 -2.87 -3.16 8.15
N ALA A 123 -2.01 -4.13 7.86
CA ALA A 123 -0.89 -3.96 6.92
C ALA A 123 -1.39 -3.73 5.49
N ILE A 124 -2.45 -4.41 5.06
CA ILE A 124 -3.10 -4.18 3.76
C ILE A 124 -3.68 -2.75 3.70
N GLU A 125 -4.38 -2.31 4.74
CA GLU A 125 -4.96 -0.95 4.80
C GLU A 125 -3.85 0.12 4.74
N LEU A 126 -2.79 -0.01 5.55
CA LEU A 126 -1.63 0.88 5.50
C LEU A 126 -0.99 0.89 4.12
N THR A 127 -0.78 -0.28 3.53
CA THR A 127 -0.17 -0.41 2.20
C THR A 127 -1.00 0.31 1.14
N LYS A 128 -2.33 0.16 1.14
CA LYS A 128 -3.23 0.88 0.23
C LYS A 128 -3.14 2.40 0.39
N ILE A 129 -3.07 2.90 1.63
CA ILE A 129 -2.90 4.33 1.94
C ILE A 129 -1.57 4.84 1.37
N LEU A 130 -0.48 4.09 1.54
CA LEU A 130 0.84 4.47 1.04
C LEU A 130 0.92 4.39 -0.49
N MET A 131 0.30 3.38 -1.11
CA MET A 131 0.17 3.28 -2.57
C MET A 131 -0.54 4.52 -3.14
N GLU A 132 -1.65 4.93 -2.53
CA GLU A 132 -2.38 6.13 -2.93
C GLU A 132 -1.54 7.40 -2.71
N LYS A 133 -0.97 7.54 -1.51
CA LYS A 133 -0.20 8.73 -1.09
C LYS A 133 1.00 9.00 -2.01
N TYR A 134 1.70 7.96 -2.44
CA TYR A 134 2.94 8.08 -3.22
C TYR A 134 2.78 7.65 -4.68
N ASN A 135 1.55 7.35 -5.12
CA ASN A 135 1.25 6.87 -6.46
C ASN A 135 2.10 5.62 -6.85
N ILE A 136 2.14 4.65 -5.93
CA ILE A 136 2.89 3.39 -6.11
C ILE A 136 1.92 2.36 -6.71
N PRO A 137 2.22 1.79 -7.89
CA PRO A 137 1.39 0.75 -8.47
C PRO A 137 1.51 -0.55 -7.66
N GLN A 138 0.48 -1.38 -7.67
CA GLN A 138 0.48 -2.66 -6.97
C GLN A 138 1.68 -3.55 -7.32
N SER A 139 2.14 -3.53 -8.59
CA SER A 139 3.33 -4.26 -9.05
C SER A 139 4.63 -3.85 -8.34
N HIS A 140 4.63 -2.73 -7.63
CA HIS A 140 5.74 -2.23 -6.83
C HIS A 140 5.54 -2.47 -5.32
N VAL A 141 4.53 -3.24 -4.94
CA VAL A 141 4.40 -3.81 -3.59
C VAL A 141 4.96 -5.22 -3.63
N ILE A 142 6.08 -5.43 -2.94
CA ILE A 142 6.91 -6.62 -3.02
C ILE A 142 7.33 -7.09 -1.63
N ARG A 143 7.87 -8.31 -1.55
CA ARG A 143 8.49 -8.86 -0.34
C ARG A 143 9.98 -8.50 -0.28
N HIS A 144 10.58 -8.51 0.88
CA HIS A 144 12.05 -8.45 0.97
C HIS A 144 12.70 -9.62 0.22
N PHE A 145 12.04 -10.77 0.17
CA PHE A 145 12.43 -11.91 -0.67
C PHE A 145 12.62 -11.51 -2.15
N ASP A 146 11.75 -10.68 -2.69
CA ASP A 146 11.85 -10.22 -4.07
C ASP A 146 13.01 -9.22 -4.27
N VAL A 147 13.45 -8.54 -3.19
CA VAL A 147 14.56 -7.58 -3.27
C VAL A 147 15.91 -8.30 -3.40
N ASN A 148 16.27 -9.17 -2.47
CA ASN A 148 17.61 -9.77 -2.43
C ASN A 148 17.62 -11.29 -2.18
N GLY A 149 16.47 -11.96 -2.14
CA GLY A 149 16.36 -13.39 -1.90
C GLY A 149 16.45 -13.80 -0.41
N LYS A 150 16.38 -12.84 0.53
CA LYS A 150 16.20 -13.15 1.96
C LYS A 150 14.83 -13.81 2.16
N LEU A 151 14.74 -14.88 2.96
CA LEU A 151 13.46 -15.52 3.30
C LEU A 151 12.62 -14.61 4.24
N CYS A 152 12.07 -13.53 3.68
CA CYS A 152 11.34 -12.50 4.43
C CYS A 152 10.21 -11.91 3.57
N PRO A 153 8.94 -12.00 4.01
CA PRO A 153 8.44 -12.81 5.13
C PRO A 153 8.56 -14.31 4.82
N ALA A 154 9.04 -15.12 5.78
CA ALA A 154 9.31 -16.54 5.54
C ALA A 154 8.05 -17.33 5.15
N TYR A 155 6.90 -16.99 5.73
CA TYR A 155 5.62 -17.63 5.46
C TYR A 155 5.03 -17.28 4.08
N TRP A 156 5.52 -16.23 3.42
CA TRP A 156 5.07 -15.79 2.10
C TRP A 156 6.14 -15.94 1.00
N VAL A 157 7.17 -16.72 1.19
CA VAL A 157 8.16 -17.01 0.14
C VAL A 157 7.52 -17.67 -1.08
N LYS A 158 6.51 -18.53 -0.87
CA LYS A 158 5.72 -19.10 -1.97
C LYS A 158 4.76 -18.05 -2.55
N ASP A 159 4.87 -17.79 -3.85
CA ASP A 159 4.04 -16.82 -4.57
C ASP A 159 2.54 -17.06 -4.42
N SER A 160 2.10 -18.32 -4.36
CA SER A 160 0.68 -18.66 -4.20
C SER A 160 0.11 -18.16 -2.88
N LEU A 161 0.86 -18.28 -1.77
CA LEU A 161 0.47 -17.79 -0.44
C LEU A 161 0.53 -16.26 -0.39
N TRP A 162 1.65 -15.66 -0.85
CA TRP A 162 1.80 -14.22 -0.95
C TRP A 162 0.63 -13.56 -1.69
N LYS A 163 0.31 -14.10 -2.89
CA LYS A 163 -0.79 -13.57 -3.71
C LYS A 163 -2.14 -13.76 -3.04
N LYS A 164 -2.41 -14.93 -2.49
CA LYS A 164 -3.70 -15.25 -1.86
C LYS A 164 -3.97 -14.41 -0.62
N GLU A 165 -2.96 -14.22 0.24
CA GLU A 165 -3.16 -13.71 1.60
C GLU A 165 -2.83 -12.22 1.75
N PHE A 166 -2.13 -11.64 0.79
CA PHE A 166 -1.75 -10.22 0.83
C PHE A 166 -1.90 -9.52 -0.53
N TRP A 167 -1.15 -9.94 -1.54
CA TRP A 167 -0.96 -9.14 -2.75
C TRP A 167 -2.24 -8.94 -3.57
N ASN A 168 -3.06 -9.99 -3.77
CA ASN A 168 -4.33 -9.85 -4.47
C ASN A 168 -5.33 -8.98 -3.69
N LEU A 169 -5.23 -8.96 -2.34
CA LEU A 169 -6.09 -8.15 -1.49
C LEU A 169 -5.78 -6.65 -1.57
N LEU A 170 -4.62 -6.28 -2.10
CA LEU A 170 -4.30 -4.89 -2.44
C LEU A 170 -5.10 -4.41 -3.66
N ALA A 171 -5.32 -5.28 -4.64
CA ALA A 171 -6.17 -4.98 -5.80
C ALA A 171 -7.66 -4.98 -5.43
N GLU A 172 -8.03 -5.73 -4.40
CA GLU A 172 -9.35 -5.75 -3.82
C GLU A 172 -9.64 -4.49 -2.97
N GLU A 173 -9.68 -3.30 -3.58
CA GLU A 173 -10.96 -2.67 -3.47
C GLU A 173 -11.89 -3.46 -4.41
N VAL A 174 -12.31 -4.62 -3.98
CA VAL A 174 -13.60 -5.13 -4.42
C VAL A 174 -14.53 -3.96 -4.13
N TYR A 175 -14.92 -3.32 -5.20
CA TYR A 175 -16.01 -2.37 -5.13
C TYR A 175 -17.16 -3.13 -4.50
N SER A 176 -17.30 -3.00 -3.18
CA SER A 176 -18.21 -3.80 -2.34
C SER A 176 -19.68 -3.46 -2.63
N GLY A 177 -19.96 -2.96 -3.83
CA GLY A 177 -21.29 -2.50 -4.23
C GLY A 177 -21.75 -1.22 -3.54
N LYS A 178 -20.95 -0.68 -2.60
CA LYS A 178 -21.18 0.64 -2.02
C LYS A 178 -20.50 1.66 -2.90
N PHE A 179 -21.27 2.31 -3.73
CA PHE A 179 -20.82 3.41 -4.56
C PHE A 179 -20.15 4.47 -3.68
N PRO A 180 -18.91 4.94 -3.99
CA PRO A 180 -18.34 6.04 -3.24
C PRO A 180 -19.26 7.24 -3.33
N GLU A 181 -19.44 7.97 -2.25
CA GLU A 181 -20.15 9.25 -2.24
C GLU A 181 -19.34 10.27 -3.06
N VAL A 182 -19.47 10.19 -4.38
CA VAL A 182 -18.85 11.15 -5.29
C VAL A 182 -19.82 12.33 -5.40
N PRO A 183 -19.43 13.54 -5.01
CA PRO A 183 -20.29 14.69 -5.21
C PRO A 183 -20.56 14.88 -6.70
N PRO A 184 -21.78 15.26 -7.09
CA PRO A 184 -22.08 15.58 -8.47
C PRO A 184 -21.20 16.73 -8.97
N ASN A 185 -20.90 16.73 -10.31
CA ASN A 185 -20.13 17.75 -11.01
C ASN A 185 -18.61 17.66 -10.93
N LEU A 186 -18.05 16.45 -10.83
CA LEU A 186 -16.63 16.25 -11.10
C LEU A 186 -16.36 16.37 -12.59
N LYS A 187 -15.41 17.23 -12.97
CA LYS A 187 -15.05 17.54 -14.35
C LYS A 187 -13.56 17.80 -14.48
N LYS A 188 -13.09 17.94 -15.70
CA LYS A 188 -11.69 18.30 -15.97
C LYS A 188 -11.25 19.50 -15.11
N GLY A 189 -10.11 19.37 -14.44
CA GLY A 189 -9.58 20.31 -13.47
C GLY A 189 -9.98 20.04 -12.02
N SER A 190 -11.01 19.21 -11.75
CA SER A 190 -11.33 18.77 -10.38
C SER A 190 -10.17 17.97 -9.78
N LYS A 191 -9.98 18.09 -8.46
CA LYS A 191 -8.89 17.41 -7.72
C LYS A 191 -9.40 16.89 -6.37
N GLY A 192 -8.67 15.92 -5.79
CA GLY A 192 -8.90 15.43 -4.44
C GLY A 192 -9.53 14.04 -4.38
N THR A 193 -9.85 13.61 -3.15
CA THR A 193 -10.31 12.24 -2.83
C THR A 193 -11.51 11.78 -3.66
N GLN A 194 -12.43 12.69 -4.00
CA GLN A 194 -13.61 12.32 -4.78
C GLN A 194 -13.26 11.98 -6.25
N VAL A 195 -12.25 12.65 -6.80
CA VAL A 195 -11.72 12.31 -8.14
C VAL A 195 -11.04 10.95 -8.10
N ASN A 196 -10.26 10.67 -7.06
CA ASN A 196 -9.64 9.35 -6.85
C ASN A 196 -10.71 8.24 -6.81
N ARG A 197 -11.75 8.42 -6.01
CA ARG A 197 -12.89 7.48 -5.92
C ARG A 197 -13.56 7.25 -7.27
N LEU A 198 -13.77 8.33 -8.05
CA LEU A 198 -14.30 8.23 -9.39
C LEU A 198 -13.38 7.45 -10.33
N GLN A 199 -12.07 7.71 -10.31
CA GLN A 199 -11.09 7.00 -11.14
C GLN A 199 -11.08 5.49 -10.82
N LYS A 200 -11.13 5.13 -9.53
CA LYS A 200 -11.26 3.74 -9.08
C LYS A 200 -12.58 3.10 -9.55
N TYR A 201 -13.70 3.81 -9.42
CA TYR A 201 -14.99 3.34 -9.91
C TYR A 201 -14.97 3.07 -11.43
N LEU A 202 -14.43 4.00 -12.21
CA LEU A 202 -14.32 3.86 -13.66
C LEU A 202 -13.45 2.64 -14.05
N ASN A 203 -12.33 2.43 -13.36
CA ASN A 203 -11.50 1.23 -13.56
C ASN A 203 -12.27 -0.06 -13.28
N TRP A 204 -13.03 -0.09 -12.19
CA TRP A 204 -13.89 -1.23 -11.87
C TRP A 204 -15.02 -1.42 -12.90
N TYR A 205 -15.69 -0.35 -13.33
CA TYR A 205 -16.79 -0.41 -14.27
C TYR A 205 -16.37 -0.88 -15.66
N GLY A 206 -15.30 -0.32 -16.21
CA GLY A 206 -14.92 -0.51 -17.61
C GLY A 206 -13.45 -0.83 -17.86
N SER A 207 -12.66 -1.13 -16.82
CA SER A 207 -11.22 -1.45 -16.95
C SER A 207 -10.42 -0.37 -17.71
N TYR A 208 -10.71 0.92 -17.43
CA TYR A 208 -10.13 2.05 -18.17
C TYR A 208 -8.63 2.26 -17.95
N GLY A 209 -8.01 1.57 -16.99
CA GLY A 209 -6.57 1.68 -16.70
C GLY A 209 -6.14 3.06 -16.20
N LEU A 210 -7.04 3.80 -15.55
CA LEU A 210 -6.73 5.12 -15.00
C LEU A 210 -5.77 4.99 -13.82
N ILE A 211 -4.80 5.89 -13.75
CA ILE A 211 -4.06 6.14 -12.51
C ILE A 211 -4.99 6.92 -11.59
N ALA A 212 -5.29 6.37 -10.40
CA ALA A 212 -6.12 7.05 -9.40
C ALA A 212 -5.31 8.12 -8.65
N ASP A 213 -4.86 9.14 -9.39
CA ASP A 213 -3.94 10.20 -8.95
C ASP A 213 -4.65 11.40 -8.31
N SER A 214 -5.96 11.29 -8.10
CA SER A 214 -6.79 12.39 -7.57
C SER A 214 -6.87 13.63 -8.47
N LYS A 215 -6.50 13.52 -9.76
CA LYS A 215 -6.56 14.63 -10.73
C LYS A 215 -7.47 14.26 -11.89
N PHE A 216 -8.53 15.02 -12.11
CA PHE A 216 -9.42 14.85 -13.25
C PHE A 216 -8.78 15.47 -14.49
N GLY A 217 -7.91 14.70 -15.15
CA GLY A 217 -7.22 15.06 -16.38
C GLY A 217 -7.94 14.54 -17.63
N ASN A 218 -7.28 14.62 -18.78
CA ASN A 218 -7.80 14.16 -20.07
C ASN A 218 -8.16 12.66 -20.07
N ALA A 219 -7.37 11.82 -19.43
CA ALA A 219 -7.65 10.38 -19.35
C ALA A 219 -8.95 10.11 -18.56
N THR A 220 -9.14 10.78 -17.42
CA THR A 220 -10.36 10.67 -16.62
C THR A 220 -11.58 11.21 -17.38
N GLU A 221 -11.45 12.35 -18.08
CA GLU A 221 -12.53 12.89 -18.91
C GLU A 221 -12.94 11.91 -20.00
N LYS A 222 -11.97 11.33 -20.72
CA LYS A 222 -12.24 10.33 -21.76
C LYS A 222 -12.98 9.11 -21.18
N ALA A 223 -12.58 8.62 -20.03
CA ALA A 223 -13.23 7.50 -19.34
C ALA A 223 -14.67 7.85 -18.92
N VAL A 224 -14.90 9.07 -18.41
CA VAL A 224 -16.26 9.55 -18.08
C VAL A 224 -17.15 9.63 -19.32
N ARG A 225 -16.64 10.17 -20.42
CA ARG A 225 -17.39 10.21 -21.70
C ARG A 225 -17.75 8.83 -22.22
N ASP A 226 -16.82 7.87 -22.16
CA ASP A 226 -17.08 6.49 -22.56
C ASP A 226 -18.08 5.81 -21.62
N PHE A 227 -17.96 6.00 -20.31
CA PHE A 227 -18.93 5.58 -19.32
C PHE A 227 -20.34 6.12 -19.66
N GLN A 228 -20.47 7.42 -19.90
CA GLN A 228 -21.75 8.06 -20.26
C GLN A 228 -22.34 7.48 -21.54
N LYS A 229 -21.51 7.27 -22.57
CA LYS A 229 -21.93 6.64 -23.83
C LYS A 229 -22.47 5.23 -23.61
N LYS A 230 -21.74 4.38 -22.89
CA LYS A 230 -22.15 3.00 -22.57
C LYS A 230 -23.40 2.96 -21.71
N SER A 231 -23.58 3.96 -20.86
CA SER A 231 -24.75 4.11 -19.98
C SER A 231 -25.93 4.84 -20.64
N ARG A 232 -25.83 5.19 -21.91
CA ARG A 232 -26.85 5.97 -22.66
C ARG A 232 -27.21 7.30 -22.01
N LEU A 233 -26.24 7.94 -21.37
CA LEU A 233 -26.37 9.27 -20.78
C LEU A 233 -25.89 10.36 -21.75
N THR A 234 -26.18 11.62 -21.44
CA THR A 234 -25.58 12.75 -22.14
C THR A 234 -24.06 12.71 -22.00
N VAL A 235 -23.33 12.74 -23.13
CA VAL A 235 -21.85 12.60 -23.16
C VAL A 235 -21.22 13.99 -23.04
N ASP A 236 -21.23 14.56 -21.85
CA ASP A 236 -20.70 15.91 -21.57
C ASP A 236 -19.32 15.88 -20.87
N GLY A 237 -18.84 14.71 -20.45
CA GLY A 237 -17.56 14.55 -19.74
C GLY A 237 -17.61 15.03 -18.29
N ILE A 238 -18.79 15.34 -17.76
CA ILE A 238 -19.02 15.75 -16.37
C ILE A 238 -19.66 14.59 -15.61
N PHE A 239 -18.99 14.10 -14.57
CA PHE A 239 -19.60 13.10 -13.70
C PHE A 239 -20.54 13.81 -12.71
N GLY A 240 -21.75 14.12 -13.20
CA GLY A 240 -22.80 14.81 -12.47
C GLY A 240 -23.84 13.87 -11.88
N LYS A 241 -24.98 14.46 -11.43
CA LYS A 241 -26.06 13.71 -10.76
C LYS A 241 -26.56 12.51 -11.58
N LYS A 242 -26.81 12.66 -12.89
CA LYS A 242 -27.28 11.57 -13.75
C LYS A 242 -26.28 10.44 -13.85
N SER A 243 -24.98 10.76 -13.97
CA SER A 243 -23.89 9.78 -13.98
C SER A 243 -23.80 9.04 -12.63
N LEU A 244 -23.94 9.78 -11.53
CA LEU A 244 -23.93 9.22 -10.17
C LEU A 244 -25.14 8.30 -9.93
N ASP A 245 -26.33 8.72 -10.30
CA ASP A 245 -27.56 7.94 -10.11
C ASP A 245 -27.50 6.62 -10.91
N PHE A 246 -27.07 6.69 -12.18
CA PHE A 246 -26.84 5.46 -12.96
C PHE A 246 -25.79 4.56 -12.32
N ALA A 247 -24.66 5.13 -11.92
CA ALA A 247 -23.58 4.36 -11.32
C ALA A 247 -24.03 3.58 -10.09
N LYS A 248 -24.96 4.11 -9.28
CA LYS A 248 -25.55 3.43 -8.12
C LYS A 248 -26.43 2.22 -8.49
N THR A 249 -26.88 2.11 -9.73
CA THR A 249 -27.68 0.98 -10.19
C THR A 249 -26.85 -0.18 -10.72
N VAL A 250 -25.57 0.05 -11.00
CA VAL A 250 -24.67 -0.96 -11.57
C VAL A 250 -24.31 -1.99 -10.52
N LYS A 251 -24.63 -3.24 -10.78
CA LYS A 251 -24.20 -4.42 -10.02
C LYS A 251 -23.32 -5.27 -10.94
N LYS A 252 -22.16 -5.69 -10.45
CA LYS A 252 -21.33 -6.71 -11.10
C LYS A 252 -21.35 -7.98 -10.29
#